data_e288bb02e6a24243bf74ffc9649ae6f5
#
_entry.id   e288bb02e6a24243bf74ffc9649ae6f5
#
_cell.length_a   1.000
_cell.length_b   1.000
_cell.length_c   1.000
_cell.angle_alpha   90.00
_cell.angle_beta   90.00
_cell.angle_gamma   90.00
#
_symmetry.space_group_name_H-M   'P 1'
#
loop_
_entity.id
_entity.type
_entity.pdbx_description
1 polymer ?
#
loop_
_entity_poly.entity_id
_entity_poly.type
_entity_poly.pdbx_seq_one_letter_code
_entity_poly.pdbx_strand_id
1 'polypeptide(L)'
;LFGDTALAVNPKDKRFKDLVGKTAIIPVCNREIKIIEDEYADPTQGSGIVKITPAHDFNDFLVGERNKLSQINIFTKDAKLNHNTPDTYVGLDRFDARTKLVQELTKLGLIEKIETIKHAVPYGDRSNSIIEPYLTEQWFLDAKKLAKGATQEVKSKKTSFFPENWTKTYFQWMNNIQPWCISRQLWWGHQIPAWYAPNGEVFVANDKKEAELLANKNXXXYCFKARRRCVGYLVLIFFMGFCNIRMAXXXYELKRFYSTSVLVTGFDIIFFWVARMMMMSLHFMKKVPFSHVYVHALVRDEKGQKMSKSKGNVIDPLDLIEEYGADALRFTLIAMSSPGRDVKLAKERVNGYKILLLKFGIF
;
A
#
# COMPACT_ATOMS: atom_id res chain seq x y z
N LEU A 1 25.75 1.69 -1.52
CA LEU A 1 26.92 2.43 -1.98
C LEU A 1 26.79 2.86 -3.44
N PHE A 2 26.64 1.91 -4.39
CA PHE A 2 26.59 2.22 -5.83
C PHE A 2 25.40 3.07 -6.28
N GLY A 3 24.31 3.11 -5.50
CA GLY A 3 23.14 3.95 -5.79
C GLY A 3 23.11 5.27 -5.02
N ASP A 4 24.11 5.55 -4.20
CA ASP A 4 24.15 6.77 -3.39
C ASP A 4 24.37 8.00 -4.29
N THR A 5 23.65 9.09 -4.01
CA THR A 5 23.71 10.31 -4.81
C THR A 5 24.04 11.57 -3.99
N ALA A 6 24.00 11.45 -2.65
CA ALA A 6 24.40 12.53 -1.76
C ALA A 6 24.78 11.98 -0.38
N LEU A 7 25.47 12.81 0.38
CA LEU A 7 25.60 12.67 1.84
C LEU A 7 24.78 13.83 2.46
N ALA A 8 23.92 13.51 3.44
CA ALA A 8 23.13 14.51 4.16
C ALA A 8 23.74 14.76 5.52
N VAL A 9 23.80 16.04 5.91
CA VAL A 9 24.19 16.48 7.25
C VAL A 9 23.07 17.36 7.81
N ASN A 10 22.89 17.32 9.12
CA ASN A 10 21.85 18.13 9.76
C ASN A 10 22.25 19.59 9.76
N PRO A 11 21.36 20.54 9.37
CA PRO A 11 21.68 21.98 9.40
C PRO A 11 22.11 22.51 10.76
N LYS A 12 21.73 21.82 11.85
CA LYS A 12 22.05 22.19 13.22
C LYS A 12 23.40 21.61 13.69
N ASP A 13 24.00 20.71 12.90
CA ASP A 13 25.26 20.05 13.28
C ASP A 13 26.45 20.88 12.81
N LYS A 14 27.03 21.61 13.75
CA LYS A 14 28.18 22.52 13.50
C LYS A 14 29.45 21.79 13.04
N ARG A 15 29.58 20.48 13.34
CA ARG A 15 30.78 19.69 13.00
C ARG A 15 31.05 19.64 11.49
N PHE A 16 30.00 19.65 10.70
CA PHE A 16 30.08 19.39 9.26
C PHE A 16 29.61 20.57 8.38
N LYS A 17 29.39 21.74 9.01
CA LYS A 17 28.92 22.93 8.31
C LYS A 17 29.82 23.32 7.13
N ASP A 18 31.13 23.21 7.32
CA ASP A 18 32.13 23.58 6.32
C ASP A 18 32.22 22.57 5.16
N LEU A 19 31.56 21.41 5.27
CA LEU A 19 31.51 20.39 4.22
C LEU A 19 30.31 20.56 3.29
N VAL A 20 29.29 21.28 3.71
CA VAL A 20 28.06 21.49 2.91
C VAL A 20 28.41 22.18 1.61
N GLY A 21 27.88 21.66 0.50
CA GLY A 21 28.17 22.18 -0.85
C GLY A 21 29.42 21.59 -1.50
N LYS A 22 30.27 20.91 -0.73
CA LYS A 22 31.42 20.18 -1.26
C LYS A 22 31.00 18.82 -1.80
N THR A 23 31.93 18.08 -2.40
CA THR A 23 31.72 16.72 -2.90
C THR A 23 32.51 15.69 -2.09
N ALA A 24 32.01 14.47 -2.08
CA ALA A 24 32.68 13.29 -1.55
C ALA A 24 32.77 12.24 -2.67
N ILE A 25 33.80 11.39 -2.62
CA ILE A 25 34.00 10.34 -3.61
C ILE A 25 33.53 9.00 -3.04
N ILE A 26 32.64 8.32 -3.77
CA ILE A 26 32.22 6.96 -3.40
C ILE A 26 33.36 6.00 -3.77
N PRO A 27 33.89 5.23 -2.81
CA PRO A 27 34.95 4.28 -3.11
C PRO A 27 34.46 3.18 -4.07
N VAL A 28 35.39 2.54 -4.74
CA VAL A 28 35.20 1.45 -5.73
C VAL A 28 34.65 1.95 -7.07
N CYS A 29 33.63 2.81 -7.07
CA CYS A 29 33.12 3.36 -8.34
C CYS A 29 33.63 4.77 -8.65
N ASN A 30 34.35 5.41 -7.74
CA ASN A 30 34.98 6.74 -7.90
C ASN A 30 34.00 7.84 -8.36
N ARG A 31 32.71 7.70 -8.03
CA ARG A 31 31.70 8.72 -8.38
C ARG A 31 31.66 9.80 -7.31
N GLU A 32 31.64 11.07 -7.76
CA GLU A 32 31.46 12.22 -6.88
C GLU A 32 29.97 12.38 -6.53
N ILE A 33 29.70 12.67 -5.26
CA ILE A 33 28.37 12.96 -4.74
C ILE A 33 28.42 14.22 -3.88
N LYS A 34 27.31 14.97 -3.85
CA LYS A 34 27.21 16.25 -3.12
C LYS A 34 26.99 16.01 -1.63
N ILE A 35 27.50 16.93 -0.81
CA ILE A 35 27.18 16.99 0.62
C ILE A 35 26.09 18.09 0.77
N ILE A 36 24.90 17.67 1.25
CA ILE A 36 23.72 18.52 1.33
C ILE A 36 23.27 18.70 2.79
N GLU A 37 22.50 19.77 3.03
CA GLU A 37 21.81 19.96 4.32
C GLU A 37 20.43 19.31 4.28
N ASP A 38 20.12 18.48 5.28
CA ASP A 38 18.79 17.91 5.43
C ASP A 38 18.52 17.48 6.88
N GLU A 39 17.36 17.86 7.42
CA GLU A 39 16.96 17.50 8.79
C GLU A 39 16.77 15.98 9.00
N TYR A 40 16.73 15.21 7.94
CA TYR A 40 16.67 13.74 7.99
C TYR A 40 17.91 13.15 8.68
N ALA A 41 19.07 13.79 8.54
CA ALA A 41 20.29 13.31 9.20
C ALA A 41 20.21 13.58 10.72
N ASP A 42 20.35 12.53 11.52
CA ASP A 42 20.32 12.63 12.99
C ASP A 42 21.75 12.79 13.52
N PRO A 43 22.11 13.96 14.09
CA PRO A 43 23.47 14.20 14.59
C PRO A 43 23.91 13.24 15.71
N THR A 44 22.97 12.56 16.36
CA THR A 44 23.25 11.66 17.49
C THR A 44 23.49 10.21 17.06
N GLN A 45 23.24 9.89 15.79
CA GLN A 45 23.38 8.53 15.28
C GLN A 45 24.64 8.38 14.40
N GLY A 46 25.43 7.38 14.72
CA GLY A 46 26.68 7.09 13.99
C GLY A 46 27.60 8.31 13.95
N SER A 47 28.05 8.68 12.74
CA SER A 47 28.87 9.88 12.54
C SER A 47 28.03 11.18 12.53
N GLY A 48 26.71 11.08 12.36
CA GLY A 48 25.84 12.22 12.10
C GLY A 48 25.67 12.52 10.61
N ILE A 49 26.37 11.82 9.73
CA ILE A 49 26.25 11.95 8.26
C ILE A 49 25.51 10.73 7.73
N VAL A 50 24.53 10.95 6.85
CA VAL A 50 23.73 9.87 6.28
C VAL A 50 23.93 9.85 4.75
N LYS A 51 24.23 8.65 4.20
CA LYS A 51 24.25 8.47 2.74
C LYS A 51 22.80 8.45 2.23
N ILE A 52 22.56 9.01 1.06
CA ILE A 52 21.23 9.09 0.46
C ILE A 52 21.19 8.29 -0.84
N THR A 53 20.31 7.27 -0.86
CA THR A 53 20.13 6.34 -2.00
C THR A 53 18.67 6.41 -2.49
N PRO A 54 18.27 7.45 -3.22
CA PRO A 54 16.85 7.69 -3.51
C PRO A 54 16.13 6.57 -4.27
N ALA A 55 16.86 5.77 -5.04
CA ALA A 55 16.26 4.69 -5.83
C ALA A 55 15.94 3.43 -5.02
N HIS A 56 16.48 3.29 -3.80
CA HIS A 56 16.45 2.02 -3.06
C HIS A 56 16.05 2.14 -1.60
N ASP A 57 15.59 3.33 -1.17
CA ASP A 57 15.08 3.53 0.19
C ASP A 57 13.95 4.56 0.15
N PHE A 58 12.87 4.29 0.89
CA PHE A 58 11.67 5.14 0.89
C PHE A 58 11.93 6.52 1.50
N ASN A 59 12.72 6.58 2.57
CA ASN A 59 13.03 7.86 3.21
C ASN A 59 14.04 8.66 2.37
N ASP A 60 15.05 7.98 1.83
CA ASP A 60 16.04 8.59 0.94
C ASP A 60 15.38 9.13 -0.34
N PHE A 61 14.31 8.46 -0.82
CA PHE A 61 13.52 8.94 -1.96
C PHE A 61 12.93 10.33 -1.66
N LEU A 62 12.35 10.51 -0.46
CA LEU A 62 11.77 11.81 -0.06
C LEU A 62 12.84 12.89 0.08
N VAL A 63 14.02 12.54 0.60
CA VAL A 63 15.19 13.44 0.64
C VAL A 63 15.60 13.81 -0.79
N GLY A 64 15.64 12.80 -1.67
CA GLY A 64 15.99 12.98 -3.09
C GLY A 64 15.05 13.93 -3.82
N GLU A 65 13.74 13.78 -3.58
CA GLU A 65 12.70 14.63 -4.19
C GLU A 65 12.87 16.10 -3.79
N ARG A 66 12.99 16.39 -2.49
CA ARG A 66 13.08 17.78 -2.02
C ARG A 66 14.43 18.45 -2.35
N ASN A 67 15.49 17.65 -2.50
CA ASN A 67 16.83 18.15 -2.85
C ASN A 67 17.16 17.97 -4.35
N LYS A 68 16.21 17.48 -5.15
CA LYS A 68 16.36 17.26 -6.62
C LYS A 68 17.56 16.39 -6.96
N LEU A 69 17.78 15.32 -6.19
CA LEU A 69 18.90 14.39 -6.42
C LEU A 69 18.55 13.37 -7.53
N SER A 70 19.56 12.92 -8.23
CA SER A 70 19.38 11.85 -9.20
C SER A 70 18.98 10.53 -8.53
N GLN A 71 18.19 9.73 -9.23
CA GLN A 71 17.70 8.43 -8.74
C GLN A 71 18.40 7.34 -9.55
N ILE A 72 19.46 6.77 -8.99
CA ILE A 72 20.28 5.75 -9.67
C ILE A 72 19.81 4.37 -9.24
N ASN A 73 19.02 3.72 -10.10
CA ASN A 73 18.62 2.33 -9.88
C ASN A 73 19.78 1.40 -10.27
N ILE A 74 20.23 0.58 -9.30
CA ILE A 74 21.37 -0.33 -9.51
C ILE A 74 20.93 -1.79 -9.73
N PHE A 75 19.62 -2.07 -9.76
CA PHE A 75 19.10 -3.43 -9.91
C PHE A 75 18.40 -3.66 -11.25
N THR A 76 18.47 -4.88 -11.72
CA THR A 76 17.57 -5.44 -12.73
C THR A 76 16.28 -5.93 -12.00
N LYS A 77 15.28 -6.38 -12.78
CA LYS A 77 14.00 -6.87 -12.22
C LYS A 77 14.17 -8.15 -11.40
N ASP A 78 15.22 -8.92 -11.66
CA ASP A 78 15.54 -10.15 -10.90
C ASP A 78 16.58 -9.90 -9.80
N ALA A 79 16.74 -8.63 -9.40
CA ALA A 79 17.57 -8.17 -8.27
C ALA A 79 19.07 -8.49 -8.44
N LYS A 80 19.54 -8.55 -9.68
CA LYS A 80 20.97 -8.56 -10.01
C LYS A 80 21.45 -7.14 -10.25
N LEU A 81 22.74 -6.89 -10.10
CA LEU A 81 23.31 -5.57 -10.36
C LEU A 81 23.29 -5.26 -11.86
N ASN A 82 22.97 -4.01 -12.21
CA ASN A 82 22.86 -3.56 -13.60
C ASN A 82 24.06 -2.67 -14.01
N HIS A 83 24.03 -2.12 -15.22
CA HIS A 83 25.09 -1.30 -15.81
C HIS A 83 25.33 0.06 -15.11
N ASN A 84 24.55 0.40 -14.09
CA ASN A 84 24.82 1.59 -13.24
C ASN A 84 25.82 1.28 -12.11
N THR A 85 26.34 0.05 -12.09
CA THR A 85 27.40 -0.38 -11.16
C THR A 85 28.69 -0.63 -11.94
N PRO A 86 29.86 -0.66 -11.26
CA PRO A 86 31.11 -0.98 -11.96
C PRO A 86 31.03 -2.33 -12.71
N ASP A 87 31.65 -2.43 -13.87
CA ASP A 87 31.57 -3.61 -14.75
C ASP A 87 31.81 -4.93 -14.03
N THR A 88 32.72 -4.94 -13.06
CA THR A 88 33.06 -6.13 -12.27
C THR A 88 31.92 -6.62 -11.37
N TYR A 89 30.87 -5.81 -11.22
CA TYR A 89 29.67 -6.11 -10.41
C TYR A 89 28.44 -6.42 -11.26
N VAL A 90 28.44 -6.04 -12.52
CA VAL A 90 27.27 -6.22 -13.41
C VAL A 90 26.90 -7.70 -13.50
N GLY A 91 25.63 -8.01 -13.31
CA GLY A 91 25.08 -9.38 -13.39
C GLY A 91 25.19 -10.19 -12.10
N LEU A 92 25.96 -9.72 -11.10
CA LEU A 92 26.06 -10.41 -9.81
C LEU A 92 24.72 -10.35 -9.05
N ASP A 93 24.44 -11.43 -8.32
CA ASP A 93 23.35 -11.40 -7.32
C ASP A 93 23.71 -10.37 -6.23
N ARG A 94 22.68 -9.72 -5.67
CA ARG A 94 22.89 -8.65 -4.68
C ARG A 94 23.62 -9.08 -3.43
N PHE A 95 23.48 -10.33 -3.01
CA PHE A 95 24.18 -10.85 -1.82
C PHE A 95 25.66 -11.16 -2.13
N ASP A 96 25.91 -11.70 -3.31
CA ASP A 96 27.28 -11.93 -3.80
C ASP A 96 28.02 -10.60 -3.98
N ALA A 97 27.33 -9.62 -4.55
CA ALA A 97 27.87 -8.28 -4.74
C ALA A 97 28.19 -7.61 -3.39
N ARG A 98 27.33 -7.80 -2.39
CA ARG A 98 27.58 -7.28 -1.01
C ARG A 98 28.85 -7.89 -0.42
N THR A 99 28.98 -9.21 -0.52
CA THR A 99 30.16 -9.94 -0.02
C THR A 99 31.43 -9.43 -0.69
N LYS A 100 31.41 -9.33 -2.01
CA LYS A 100 32.56 -8.83 -2.80
C LYS A 100 32.91 -7.39 -2.43
N LEU A 101 31.89 -6.52 -2.29
CA LEU A 101 32.11 -5.11 -1.94
C LEU A 101 32.75 -4.97 -0.57
N VAL A 102 32.30 -5.75 0.44
CA VAL A 102 32.88 -5.75 1.78
C VAL A 102 34.36 -6.16 1.69
N GLN A 103 34.68 -7.19 0.91
CA GLN A 103 36.08 -7.63 0.73
C GLN A 103 36.95 -6.52 0.09
N GLU A 104 36.44 -5.83 -0.93
CA GLU A 104 37.18 -4.74 -1.59
C GLU A 104 37.40 -3.56 -0.65
N LEU A 105 36.35 -3.16 0.10
CA LEU A 105 36.47 -2.07 1.08
C LEU A 105 37.44 -2.44 2.22
N THR A 106 37.49 -3.71 2.63
CA THR A 106 38.45 -4.19 3.62
C THR A 106 39.89 -4.06 3.10
N LYS A 107 40.12 -4.47 1.83
CA LYS A 107 41.47 -4.36 1.21
C LYS A 107 41.93 -2.89 1.09
N LEU A 108 40.97 -1.98 0.91
CA LEU A 108 41.24 -0.54 0.82
C LEU A 108 41.40 0.12 2.22
N GLY A 109 41.21 -0.61 3.29
CA GLY A 109 41.29 -0.09 4.66
C GLY A 109 40.15 0.84 5.03
N LEU A 110 38.98 0.70 4.33
CA LEU A 110 37.85 1.58 4.50
C LEU A 110 36.73 1.02 5.40
N ILE A 111 36.96 -0.15 6.01
CA ILE A 111 36.03 -0.75 6.97
C ILE A 111 36.57 -0.58 8.37
N GLU A 112 35.90 0.22 9.18
CA GLU A 112 36.23 0.38 10.60
C GLU A 112 35.71 -0.79 11.43
N LYS A 113 34.44 -1.22 11.16
CA LYS A 113 33.77 -2.20 12.00
C LYS A 113 32.62 -2.87 11.25
N ILE A 114 32.38 -4.13 11.53
CA ILE A 114 31.22 -4.89 11.07
C ILE A 114 30.40 -5.32 12.30
N GLU A 115 29.15 -4.94 12.37
CA GLU A 115 28.26 -5.26 13.49
C GLU A 115 27.01 -6.01 12.99
N THR A 116 26.59 -7.01 13.76
CA THR A 116 25.33 -7.70 13.50
C THR A 116 24.19 -6.92 14.14
N ILE A 117 23.22 -6.52 13.32
CA ILE A 117 22.03 -5.80 13.77
C ILE A 117 20.77 -6.60 13.46
N LYS A 118 19.72 -6.39 14.26
CA LYS A 118 18.39 -6.95 13.99
C LYS A 118 17.53 -5.87 13.34
N HIS A 119 16.98 -6.17 12.16
CA HIS A 119 16.05 -5.27 11.51
C HIS A 119 14.99 -6.07 10.76
N ALA A 120 13.85 -5.44 10.45
CA ALA A 120 12.78 -6.06 9.67
C ALA A 120 13.18 -6.12 8.19
N VAL A 121 13.11 -7.32 7.61
CA VAL A 121 13.40 -7.54 6.19
C VAL A 121 12.08 -7.85 5.48
N PRO A 122 11.73 -7.12 4.41
CA PRO A 122 10.49 -7.39 3.69
C PRO A 122 10.59 -8.65 2.82
N TYR A 123 9.53 -9.46 2.86
CA TYR A 123 9.40 -10.68 2.06
C TYR A 123 8.15 -10.63 1.19
N GLY A 124 8.24 -11.23 0.02
CA GLY A 124 7.08 -11.38 -0.86
C GLY A 124 6.09 -12.40 -0.27
N ASP A 125 4.82 -12.02 -0.15
CA ASP A 125 3.78 -12.83 0.50
C ASP A 125 3.62 -14.23 -0.08
N ARG A 126 3.89 -14.39 -1.37
CA ARG A 126 3.68 -15.66 -2.09
C ARG A 126 4.98 -16.41 -2.37
N SER A 127 6.04 -15.66 -2.67
CA SER A 127 7.34 -16.24 -3.04
C SER A 127 8.21 -16.54 -1.84
N ASN A 128 7.95 -15.89 -0.71
CA ASN A 128 8.80 -15.89 0.49
C ASN A 128 10.25 -15.46 0.18
N SER A 129 10.43 -14.69 -0.89
CA SER A 129 11.73 -14.14 -1.29
C SER A 129 11.92 -12.75 -0.69
N ILE A 130 13.14 -12.40 -0.33
CA ILE A 130 13.48 -11.05 0.11
C ILE A 130 13.24 -10.09 -1.06
N ILE A 131 12.52 -9.00 -0.80
CA ILE A 131 12.24 -7.98 -1.81
C ILE A 131 13.08 -6.73 -1.56
N GLU A 132 13.45 -6.08 -2.66
CA GLU A 132 14.22 -4.83 -2.63
C GLU A 132 13.35 -3.68 -3.16
N PRO A 133 13.49 -2.47 -2.61
CA PRO A 133 12.82 -1.30 -3.20
C PRO A 133 13.31 -1.10 -4.65
N TYR A 134 12.35 -0.90 -5.55
CA TYR A 134 12.63 -0.77 -6.99
C TYR A 134 11.70 0.29 -7.57
N LEU A 135 12.27 1.36 -8.08
CA LEU A 135 11.51 2.45 -8.69
C LEU A 135 10.87 1.99 -10.00
N THR A 136 9.59 2.22 -10.14
CA THR A 136 8.83 1.95 -11.36
C THR A 136 7.69 2.95 -11.49
N GLU A 137 7.43 3.36 -12.72
CA GLU A 137 6.30 4.25 -13.02
C GLU A 137 4.98 3.57 -12.64
N GLN A 138 4.16 4.26 -11.87
CA GLN A 138 2.86 3.77 -11.41
C GLN A 138 1.81 4.88 -11.56
N TRP A 139 0.55 4.48 -11.63
CA TRP A 139 -0.57 5.40 -11.63
C TRP A 139 -1.01 5.66 -10.20
N PHE A 140 -1.00 6.93 -9.82
CA PHE A 140 -1.40 7.37 -8.49
C PHE A 140 -2.65 8.25 -8.57
N LEU A 141 -3.54 8.05 -7.61
CA LEU A 141 -4.70 8.89 -7.39
C LEU A 141 -4.36 9.92 -6.32
N ASP A 142 -4.67 11.19 -6.57
CA ASP A 142 -4.54 12.25 -5.56
C ASP A 142 -5.64 12.07 -4.50
N ALA A 143 -5.38 11.20 -3.56
CA ALA A 143 -6.33 10.87 -2.49
C ALA A 143 -6.58 12.05 -1.55
N LYS A 144 -5.60 12.95 -1.37
CA LYS A 144 -5.77 14.15 -0.51
C LYS A 144 -6.91 15.04 -1.01
N LYS A 145 -6.98 15.22 -2.33
CA LYS A 145 -8.03 16.03 -2.95
C LYS A 145 -9.42 15.41 -2.73
N LEU A 146 -9.53 14.09 -2.92
CA LEU A 146 -10.78 13.36 -2.78
C LEU A 146 -11.23 13.22 -1.31
N ALA A 147 -10.27 13.08 -0.40
CA ALA A 147 -10.54 12.90 1.04
C ALA A 147 -11.25 14.11 1.66
N LYS A 148 -11.03 15.33 1.14
CA LYS A 148 -11.68 16.55 1.67
C LYS A 148 -13.20 16.42 1.69
N GLY A 149 -13.79 15.99 0.57
CA GLY A 149 -15.24 15.78 0.47
C GLY A 149 -15.73 14.68 1.40
N ALA A 150 -15.03 13.54 1.40
CA ALA A 150 -15.40 12.39 2.22
C ALA A 150 -15.34 12.73 3.74
N THR A 151 -14.34 13.49 4.14
CA THR A 151 -14.18 13.96 5.52
C THR A 151 -15.35 14.88 5.91
N GLN A 152 -15.73 15.79 5.01
CA GLN A 152 -16.81 16.74 5.26
C GLN A 152 -18.17 16.04 5.44
N GLU A 153 -18.45 14.99 4.68
CA GLU A 153 -19.71 14.27 4.78
C GLU A 153 -19.86 13.48 6.08
N VAL A 154 -18.72 13.04 6.67
CA VAL A 154 -18.72 12.41 8.02
C VAL A 154 -18.84 13.51 9.11
N LYS A 155 -18.17 14.65 8.95
CA LYS A 155 -18.31 15.78 9.89
C LYS A 155 -19.74 16.31 9.97
N SER A 156 -20.44 16.37 8.83
CA SER A 156 -21.84 16.83 8.77
C SER A 156 -22.85 15.74 9.13
N LYS A 157 -22.39 14.55 9.53
CA LYS A 157 -23.20 13.39 9.92
C LYS A 157 -24.11 12.84 8.80
N LYS A 158 -23.83 13.16 7.54
CA LYS A 158 -24.48 12.49 6.40
C LYS A 158 -24.07 11.03 6.28
N THR A 159 -22.87 10.69 6.78
CA THR A 159 -22.46 9.31 7.05
C THR A 159 -21.98 9.22 8.49
N SER A 160 -22.53 8.29 9.26
CA SER A 160 -22.21 8.09 10.68
C SER A 160 -21.66 6.68 10.92
N PHE A 161 -20.72 6.56 11.85
CA PHE A 161 -20.13 5.26 12.24
C PHE A 161 -20.77 4.74 13.54
N PHE A 162 -21.01 3.44 13.60
CA PHE A 162 -21.45 2.73 14.80
C PHE A 162 -20.51 1.55 15.07
N PRO A 163 -19.88 1.47 16.26
CA PRO A 163 -19.84 2.49 17.33
C PRO A 163 -19.13 3.78 16.89
N GLU A 164 -19.51 4.90 17.51
CA GLU A 164 -19.04 6.24 17.15
C GLU A 164 -17.52 6.43 17.29
N ASN A 165 -16.88 5.65 18.17
CA ASN A 165 -15.42 5.72 18.38
C ASN A 165 -14.63 5.51 17.07
N TRP A 166 -15.15 4.75 16.10
CA TRP A 166 -14.50 4.51 14.82
C TRP A 166 -14.43 5.76 13.93
N THR A 167 -15.24 6.78 14.24
CA THR A 167 -15.15 8.08 13.57
C THR A 167 -13.77 8.72 13.80
N LYS A 168 -13.19 8.57 15.00
CA LYS A 168 -11.84 9.09 15.31
C LYS A 168 -10.79 8.40 14.44
N THR A 169 -10.87 7.07 14.33
CA THR A 169 -9.96 6.27 13.48
C THR A 169 -10.08 6.70 12.02
N TYR A 170 -11.29 6.87 11.51
CA TYR A 170 -11.54 7.35 10.16
C TYR A 170 -10.85 8.70 9.91
N PHE A 171 -11.05 9.68 10.80
CA PHE A 171 -10.42 11.01 10.65
C PHE A 171 -8.90 10.95 10.74
N GLN A 172 -8.35 10.12 11.62
CA GLN A 172 -6.91 9.96 11.74
C GLN A 172 -6.29 9.50 10.41
N TRP A 173 -6.91 8.53 9.75
CA TRP A 173 -6.48 8.04 8.44
C TRP A 173 -6.67 9.10 7.34
N MET A 174 -7.84 9.75 7.30
CA MET A 174 -8.18 10.71 6.24
C MET A 174 -7.33 11.98 6.29
N ASN A 175 -6.98 12.44 7.49
CA ASN A 175 -6.14 13.64 7.66
C ASN A 175 -4.69 13.41 7.23
N ASN A 176 -4.22 12.16 7.31
CA ASN A 176 -2.85 11.78 6.98
C ASN A 176 -2.76 10.95 5.69
N ILE A 177 -3.79 11.03 4.85
CA ILE A 177 -3.89 10.19 3.66
C ILE A 177 -2.78 10.49 2.66
N GLN A 178 -2.17 9.43 2.13
CA GLN A 178 -1.12 9.51 1.11
C GLN A 178 -1.70 9.25 -0.28
N PRO A 179 -1.02 9.68 -1.35
CA PRO A 179 -1.44 9.32 -2.71
C PRO A 179 -1.62 7.80 -2.85
N TRP A 180 -2.69 7.38 -3.51
CA TRP A 180 -3.03 5.97 -3.61
C TRP A 180 -2.58 5.40 -4.96
N CYS A 181 -1.63 4.45 -4.92
CA CYS A 181 -1.20 3.72 -6.11
C CYS A 181 -2.33 2.78 -6.57
N ILE A 182 -2.90 3.06 -7.75
CA ILE A 182 -4.03 2.31 -8.30
C ILE A 182 -3.62 1.28 -9.35
N SER A 183 -2.37 1.29 -9.81
CA SER A 183 -1.90 0.35 -10.83
C SER A 183 -1.23 -0.88 -10.21
N ARG A 184 -1.34 -2.02 -10.90
CA ARG A 184 -0.72 -3.30 -10.53
C ARG A 184 -0.13 -3.95 -11.78
N GLN A 185 0.96 -4.68 -11.64
CA GLN A 185 1.59 -5.46 -12.69
C GLN A 185 0.98 -6.87 -12.70
N LEU A 186 -0.25 -6.98 -13.18
CA LEU A 186 -1.00 -8.23 -13.22
C LEU A 186 -1.11 -8.73 -14.65
N TRP A 187 -1.08 -10.04 -14.83
CA TRP A 187 -1.27 -10.66 -16.13
C TRP A 187 -2.73 -10.66 -16.55
N TRP A 188 -3.65 -10.63 -15.60
CA TRP A 188 -5.09 -10.64 -15.83
C TRP A 188 -5.76 -9.58 -14.97
N GLY A 189 -6.67 -8.83 -15.56
CA GLY A 189 -7.40 -7.76 -14.88
C GLY A 189 -7.82 -6.67 -15.87
N HIS A 190 -8.46 -5.63 -15.35
CA HIS A 190 -8.85 -4.46 -16.14
C HIS A 190 -7.64 -3.61 -16.45
N GLN A 191 -7.24 -3.60 -17.70
CA GLN A 191 -6.09 -2.82 -18.16
C GLN A 191 -6.39 -1.32 -18.08
N ILE A 192 -5.42 -0.56 -17.60
CA ILE A 192 -5.52 0.91 -17.58
C ILE A 192 -5.47 1.38 -19.04
N PRO A 193 -6.44 2.20 -19.49
CA PRO A 193 -6.51 2.61 -20.88
C PRO A 193 -5.52 3.75 -21.17
N ALA A 194 -4.23 3.44 -21.05
CA ALA A 194 -3.12 4.37 -21.25
C ALA A 194 -2.19 3.87 -22.36
N TRP A 195 -1.90 4.74 -23.31
CA TRP A 195 -1.14 4.45 -24.52
C TRP A 195 0.15 5.28 -24.50
N TYR A 196 1.28 4.64 -24.70
CA TYR A 196 2.60 5.24 -24.54
C TYR A 196 3.22 5.46 -25.91
N ALA A 197 3.55 6.71 -26.19
CA ALA A 197 4.29 7.08 -27.39
C ALA A 197 5.80 6.79 -27.22
N PRO A 198 6.55 6.66 -28.33
CA PRO A 198 8.00 6.40 -28.24
C PRO A 198 8.80 7.48 -27.50
N ASN A 199 8.32 8.71 -27.49
CA ASN A 199 8.94 9.84 -26.77
C ASN A 199 8.60 9.87 -25.28
N GLY A 200 7.79 8.91 -24.80
CA GLY A 200 7.38 8.83 -23.40
C GLY A 200 6.07 9.53 -23.05
N GLU A 201 5.46 10.27 -23.99
CA GLU A 201 4.14 10.88 -23.75
C GLU A 201 3.07 9.81 -23.52
N VAL A 202 2.09 10.14 -22.65
CA VAL A 202 1.02 9.22 -22.28
C VAL A 202 -0.33 9.81 -22.70
N PHE A 203 -1.11 9.02 -23.42
CA PHE A 203 -2.45 9.36 -23.86
C PHE A 203 -3.46 8.40 -23.21
N VAL A 204 -4.46 8.95 -22.54
CA VAL A 204 -5.54 8.14 -21.94
C VAL A 204 -6.68 8.09 -22.95
N ALA A 205 -7.00 6.88 -23.45
CA ALA A 205 -7.96 6.66 -24.52
C ALA A 205 -8.55 5.25 -24.42
N ASN A 206 -9.79 5.09 -24.82
CA ASN A 206 -10.49 3.80 -24.77
C ASN A 206 -9.82 2.74 -25.68
N ASP A 207 -9.32 3.18 -26.81
CA ASP A 207 -8.66 2.29 -27.77
C ASP A 207 -7.48 3.00 -28.46
N LYS A 208 -6.75 2.23 -29.27
CA LYS A 208 -5.57 2.71 -29.99
C LYS A 208 -5.92 3.82 -31.01
N LYS A 209 -7.06 3.69 -31.67
CA LYS A 209 -7.49 4.68 -32.69
C LYS A 209 -7.73 6.04 -32.04
N GLU A 210 -8.43 6.06 -30.89
CA GLU A 210 -8.66 7.29 -30.13
C GLU A 210 -7.33 7.90 -29.64
N ALA A 211 -6.38 7.06 -29.20
CA ALA A 211 -5.07 7.53 -28.79
C ALA A 211 -4.30 8.18 -29.96
N GLU A 212 -4.37 7.57 -31.15
CA GLU A 212 -3.78 8.11 -32.38
C GLU A 212 -4.40 9.46 -32.77
N LEU A 213 -5.73 9.59 -32.63
CA LEU A 213 -6.41 10.85 -32.89
C LEU A 213 -5.98 11.95 -31.93
N LEU A 214 -5.84 11.62 -30.64
CA LEU A 214 -5.36 12.57 -29.62
C LEU A 214 -3.92 13.01 -29.91
N ALA A 215 -3.06 12.09 -30.33
CA ALA A 215 -1.67 12.39 -30.69
C ALA A 215 -1.55 13.20 -31.97
N ASN A 216 -2.37 12.90 -32.98
CA ASN A 216 -2.38 13.60 -34.26
C ASN A 216 -2.80 15.08 -34.12
N LYS A 217 -3.56 15.41 -33.13
CA LYS A 217 -3.82 16.80 -32.78
C LYS A 217 -2.56 17.55 -32.37
N ASN A 218 -1.56 16.81 -31.98
CA ASN A 218 -0.25 17.34 -31.62
C ASN A 218 0.87 17.04 -32.64
N UNK A 219 0.53 16.49 -33.84
CA UNK A 219 1.33 16.24 -34.91
C UNK A 219 2.36 15.20 -34.85
N UNK A 220 1.98 14.02 -34.39
CA UNK A 220 2.90 13.01 -34.54
C UNK A 220 2.25 11.71 -34.84
N UNK A 221 2.57 11.01 -35.60
CA UNK A 221 2.23 9.78 -35.80
C UNK A 221 2.98 8.91 -34.97
N TYR A 222 2.57 8.49 -34.02
CA TYR A 222 3.23 7.60 -33.05
C TYR A 222 2.73 6.16 -33.19
N CYS A 223 3.68 5.23 -33.05
CA CYS A 223 3.34 3.81 -32.87
C CYS A 223 3.15 3.54 -31.39
N PHE A 224 1.91 3.50 -30.93
CA PHE A 224 1.57 3.34 -29.52
C PHE A 224 1.72 1.92 -29.02
N LYS A 225 2.23 1.77 -27.80
CA LYS A 225 2.26 0.50 -27.05
C LYS A 225 1.43 0.66 -25.77
N ALA A 226 0.52 -0.28 -25.56
CA ALA A 226 -0.18 -0.41 -24.27
C ALA A 226 0.76 -1.13 -23.29
N ARG A 227 0.94 -0.57 -22.10
CA ARG A 227 1.66 -1.28 -21.04
C ARG A 227 0.67 -2.16 -20.24
N ARG A 228 1.11 -3.35 -19.88
CA ARG A 228 0.29 -4.28 -19.08
C ARG A 228 0.24 -3.81 -17.61
N ARG A 229 -0.56 -2.78 -17.38
CA ARG A 229 -0.87 -2.26 -16.04
C ARG A 229 -2.37 -2.35 -15.82
N CYS A 230 -2.77 -3.09 -14.80
CA CYS A 230 -4.19 -3.24 -14.47
C CYS A 230 -4.57 -2.36 -13.28
N VAL A 231 -5.81 -1.94 -13.24
CA VAL A 231 -6.37 -1.24 -12.08
C VAL A 231 -6.45 -2.21 -10.91
N GLY A 232 -6.04 -1.76 -9.74
CA GLY A 232 -6.06 -2.57 -8.53
C GLY A 232 -7.47 -2.99 -8.13
N TYR A 233 -7.59 -4.19 -7.56
CA TYR A 233 -8.86 -4.81 -7.18
C TYR A 233 -9.76 -3.89 -6.33
N LEU A 234 -9.16 -3.13 -5.41
CA LEU A 234 -9.93 -2.24 -4.54
C LEU A 234 -10.58 -1.07 -5.29
N VAL A 235 -10.01 -0.67 -6.44
CA VAL A 235 -10.66 0.31 -7.33
C VAL A 235 -11.85 -0.34 -8.01
N LEU A 236 -11.71 -1.59 -8.45
CA LEU A 236 -12.79 -2.33 -9.12
C LEU A 236 -13.95 -2.62 -8.16
N ILE A 237 -13.67 -3.01 -6.92
CA ILE A 237 -14.71 -3.24 -5.89
C ILE A 237 -15.60 -2.00 -5.74
N PHE A 238 -15.01 -0.82 -5.79
CA PHE A 238 -15.77 0.42 -5.72
C PHE A 238 -16.88 0.45 -6.80
N PHE A 239 -16.57 -0.01 -8.02
CA PHE A 239 -17.54 -0.01 -9.11
C PHE A 239 -18.59 -1.13 -9.00
N MET A 240 -18.41 -2.13 -8.16
CA MET A 240 -19.36 -3.24 -8.00
C MET A 240 -20.74 -2.76 -7.58
N GLY A 241 -20.81 -1.77 -6.69
CA GLY A 241 -22.08 -1.18 -6.28
C GLY A 241 -22.85 -0.58 -7.45
N PHE A 242 -22.13 0.00 -8.41
CA PHE A 242 -22.75 0.59 -9.62
C PHE A 242 -23.07 -0.47 -10.68
N CYS A 243 -22.17 -1.42 -10.88
CA CYS A 243 -22.37 -2.51 -11.85
C CYS A 243 -23.54 -3.39 -11.47
N ASN A 244 -23.69 -3.72 -10.20
CA ASN A 244 -24.81 -4.54 -9.72
C ASN A 244 -26.17 -3.82 -9.86
N ILE A 245 -26.17 -2.48 -9.89
CA ILE A 245 -27.39 -1.67 -10.07
C ILE A 245 -27.56 -1.28 -11.54
N ARG A 246 -26.83 -1.91 -12.47
CA ARG A 246 -26.95 -1.66 -13.92
C ARG A 246 -26.97 -0.16 -14.27
N MET A 247 -25.86 0.51 -14.01
CA MET A 247 -25.71 1.98 -14.19
C MET A 247 -26.26 2.53 -15.52
N ALA A 248 -26.11 1.80 -16.58
CA ALA A 248 -26.58 2.19 -17.92
C ALA A 248 -28.11 2.08 -18.18
N UNK A 249 -28.66 1.29 -17.43
CA UNK A 249 -30.02 1.04 -17.67
C UNK A 249 -30.90 1.50 -16.59
N UNK A 250 -30.36 1.59 -15.81
CA UNK A 250 -31.15 1.61 -14.88
C UNK A 250 -31.25 2.84 -14.14
N UNK A 251 -31.52 3.37 -14.62
CA UNK A 251 -31.68 4.47 -13.96
C UNK A 251 -32.56 4.40 -12.85
N TYR A 252 -33.63 3.67 -13.02
CA TYR A 252 -34.62 3.45 -11.96
C TYR A 252 -33.98 2.80 -10.73
N GLU A 253 -33.30 1.66 -10.90
CA GLU A 253 -32.67 0.96 -9.79
C GLU A 253 -31.62 1.84 -9.09
N LEU A 254 -30.84 2.58 -9.85
CA LEU A 254 -29.84 3.49 -9.28
C LEU A 254 -30.53 4.60 -8.46
N LYS A 255 -31.58 5.20 -8.98
CA LYS A 255 -32.35 6.22 -8.26
C LYS A 255 -33.01 5.65 -7.00
N ARG A 256 -33.50 4.40 -7.08
CA ARG A 256 -34.23 3.74 -5.98
C ARG A 256 -33.29 3.27 -4.87
N PHE A 257 -32.16 2.67 -5.22
CA PHE A 257 -31.31 1.93 -4.27
C PHE A 257 -29.99 2.62 -3.90
N TYR A 258 -29.58 3.62 -4.64
CA TYR A 258 -28.40 4.42 -4.28
C TYR A 258 -28.86 5.74 -3.64
N SER A 259 -28.42 6.08 -2.46
CA SER A 259 -27.43 5.50 -1.54
C SER A 259 -28.06 4.36 -0.71
N THR A 260 -27.21 3.44 -0.22
CA THR A 260 -27.68 2.42 0.70
C THR A 260 -27.83 3.01 2.11
N SER A 261 -28.69 2.38 2.93
CA SER A 261 -28.94 2.85 4.30
C SER A 261 -27.76 2.51 5.22
N VAL A 262 -27.31 1.24 5.17
CA VAL A 262 -26.26 0.74 6.08
C VAL A 262 -25.20 -0.05 5.32
N LEU A 263 -23.93 0.23 5.62
CA LEU A 263 -22.80 -0.62 5.26
C LEU A 263 -22.32 -1.35 6.49
N VAL A 264 -22.22 -2.68 6.44
CA VAL A 264 -21.68 -3.50 7.54
C VAL A 264 -20.25 -3.90 7.19
N THR A 265 -19.30 -3.67 8.07
CA THR A 265 -17.86 -3.89 7.78
C THR A 265 -17.07 -4.19 9.05
N GLY A 266 -15.87 -4.75 8.87
CA GLY A 266 -14.88 -4.86 9.93
C GLY A 266 -14.07 -3.56 10.09
N PHE A 267 -13.53 -3.33 11.26
CA PHE A 267 -12.73 -2.14 11.53
C PHE A 267 -11.44 -2.09 10.71
N ASP A 268 -10.89 -3.24 10.39
CA ASP A 268 -9.61 -3.39 9.69
C ASP A 268 -9.65 -2.90 8.23
N ILE A 269 -10.85 -2.75 7.65
CA ILE A 269 -11.01 -2.27 6.28
C ILE A 269 -11.74 -0.91 6.20
N ILE A 270 -11.86 -0.18 7.29
CA ILE A 270 -12.44 1.18 7.27
C ILE A 270 -11.68 2.06 6.26
N PHE A 271 -10.35 2.08 6.33
CA PHE A 271 -9.53 2.89 5.44
C PHE A 271 -9.49 2.32 4.01
N PHE A 272 -9.25 1.01 3.88
CA PHE A 272 -9.05 0.39 2.58
C PHE A 272 -10.33 0.20 1.77
N TRP A 273 -11.49 0.20 2.41
CA TRP A 273 -12.78 -0.07 1.76
C TRP A 273 -13.76 1.09 1.95
N VAL A 274 -14.14 1.41 3.17
CA VAL A 274 -15.14 2.44 3.46
C VAL A 274 -14.71 3.81 2.93
N ALA A 275 -13.52 4.28 3.31
CA ALA A 275 -13.00 5.58 2.90
C ALA A 275 -12.88 5.69 1.38
N ARG A 276 -12.41 4.61 0.73
CA ARG A 276 -12.27 4.58 -0.73
C ARG A 276 -13.61 4.65 -1.43
N MET A 277 -14.61 3.89 -0.96
CA MET A 277 -15.97 3.98 -1.49
C MET A 277 -16.53 5.40 -1.36
N MET A 278 -16.35 6.03 -0.21
CA MET A 278 -16.81 7.40 0.00
C MET A 278 -16.14 8.39 -0.95
N MET A 279 -14.81 8.36 -1.07
CA MET A 279 -14.06 9.24 -1.97
C MET A 279 -14.52 9.12 -3.41
N MET A 280 -14.63 7.88 -3.90
CA MET A 280 -14.98 7.62 -5.31
C MET A 280 -16.45 7.95 -5.58
N SER A 281 -17.35 7.58 -4.65
CA SER A 281 -18.79 7.88 -4.80
C SER A 281 -19.06 9.39 -4.85
N LEU A 282 -18.43 10.13 -3.95
CA LEU A 282 -18.57 11.60 -3.97
C LEU A 282 -17.98 12.21 -5.24
N HIS A 283 -16.89 11.63 -5.75
CA HIS A 283 -16.28 12.13 -6.98
C HIS A 283 -17.18 11.90 -8.20
N PHE A 284 -17.69 10.68 -8.39
CA PHE A 284 -18.43 10.30 -9.57
C PHE A 284 -19.94 10.56 -9.46
N MET A 285 -20.54 10.22 -8.31
CA MET A 285 -21.99 10.31 -8.11
C MET A 285 -22.45 11.59 -7.40
N LYS A 286 -21.49 12.36 -6.84
CA LYS A 286 -21.76 13.60 -6.07
C LYS A 286 -22.67 13.36 -4.85
N LYS A 287 -22.70 12.12 -4.35
CA LYS A 287 -23.61 11.68 -3.29
C LYS A 287 -22.90 10.64 -2.40
N VAL A 288 -23.23 10.62 -1.10
CA VAL A 288 -22.68 9.62 -0.19
C VAL A 288 -23.18 8.22 -0.59
N PRO A 289 -22.33 7.19 -0.49
CA PRO A 289 -22.75 5.83 -0.87
C PRO A 289 -23.66 5.16 0.17
N PHE A 290 -23.55 5.56 1.44
CA PHE A 290 -24.32 4.98 2.57
C PHE A 290 -24.44 6.01 3.68
N SER A 291 -25.54 5.90 4.44
CA SER A 291 -25.84 6.82 5.57
C SER A 291 -25.16 6.35 6.87
N HIS A 292 -25.06 5.04 7.06
CA HIS A 292 -24.51 4.47 8.29
C HIS A 292 -23.45 3.41 7.99
N VAL A 293 -22.38 3.39 8.78
CA VAL A 293 -21.34 2.37 8.74
C VAL A 293 -21.38 1.63 10.07
N TYR A 294 -21.84 0.38 10.04
CA TYR A 294 -21.85 -0.48 11.22
C TYR A 294 -20.57 -1.32 11.25
N VAL A 295 -19.74 -1.09 12.26
CA VAL A 295 -18.45 -1.77 12.39
C VAL A 295 -18.62 -2.94 13.36
N HIS A 296 -18.62 -4.15 12.78
CA HIS A 296 -18.81 -5.39 13.54
C HIS A 296 -17.51 -5.88 14.19
N ALA A 297 -17.67 -6.76 15.16
CA ALA A 297 -16.56 -7.46 15.80
C ALA A 297 -15.92 -8.46 14.81
N LEU A 298 -14.62 -8.73 14.97
CA LEU A 298 -13.94 -9.79 14.24
C LEU A 298 -13.93 -11.06 15.09
N VAL A 299 -14.06 -12.20 14.40
CA VAL A 299 -13.97 -13.50 15.06
C VAL A 299 -12.49 -13.91 15.11
N ARG A 300 -12.04 -14.25 16.32
CA ARG A 300 -10.68 -14.72 16.59
C ARG A 300 -10.71 -16.12 17.19
N ASP A 301 -9.60 -16.79 17.24
CA ASP A 301 -9.50 -18.09 17.92
C ASP A 301 -9.71 -17.93 19.45
N GLU A 302 -9.75 -19.01 20.15
CA GLU A 302 -9.97 -19.05 21.63
C GLU A 302 -8.93 -18.24 22.39
N LYS A 303 -7.70 -18.12 21.86
CA LYS A 303 -6.60 -17.35 22.45
C LYS A 303 -6.64 -15.87 22.06
N GLY A 304 -7.59 -15.47 21.20
CA GLY A 304 -7.73 -14.10 20.73
C GLY A 304 -6.80 -13.76 19.57
N GLN A 305 -6.17 -14.76 18.93
CA GLN A 305 -5.29 -14.54 17.79
C GLN A 305 -6.11 -14.50 16.48
N LYS A 306 -5.61 -13.73 15.52
CA LYS A 306 -6.19 -13.71 14.17
C LYS A 306 -6.04 -15.09 13.53
N MET A 307 -7.15 -15.63 13.03
CA MET A 307 -7.14 -16.92 12.33
C MET A 307 -6.46 -16.80 10.96
N SER A 308 -5.61 -17.75 10.63
CA SER A 308 -5.00 -17.86 9.31
C SER A 308 -4.64 -19.30 8.99
N LYS A 309 -4.70 -19.66 7.71
CA LYS A 309 -4.34 -21.01 7.25
C LYS A 309 -2.89 -21.37 7.58
N SER A 310 -1.99 -20.37 7.49
CA SER A 310 -0.56 -20.56 7.78
C SER A 310 -0.28 -20.87 9.26
N LYS A 311 -1.16 -20.44 10.18
CA LYS A 311 -1.03 -20.74 11.62
C LYS A 311 -1.77 -22.02 12.02
N GLY A 312 -2.59 -22.58 11.14
CA GLY A 312 -3.38 -23.78 11.43
C GLY A 312 -4.47 -23.58 12.49
N ASN A 313 -4.85 -22.33 12.76
CA ASN A 313 -5.85 -22.00 13.80
C ASN A 313 -7.20 -21.55 13.21
N VAL A 314 -7.44 -21.88 11.94
CA VAL A 314 -8.73 -21.58 11.28
C VAL A 314 -9.78 -22.56 11.80
N ILE A 315 -10.91 -21.99 12.21
CA ILE A 315 -12.11 -22.78 12.59
C ILE A 315 -13.08 -22.66 11.42
N ASP A 316 -13.40 -23.78 10.77
CA ASP A 316 -14.36 -23.77 9.67
C ASP A 316 -15.76 -23.71 10.28
N PRO A 317 -16.57 -22.71 9.92
CA PRO A 317 -17.94 -22.62 10.42
C PRO A 317 -18.82 -23.82 10.00
N LEU A 318 -18.51 -24.50 8.88
CA LEU A 318 -19.27 -25.65 8.43
C LEU A 318 -19.06 -26.84 9.39
N ASP A 319 -17.84 -27.06 9.87
CA ASP A 319 -17.56 -28.10 10.87
C ASP A 319 -18.35 -27.86 12.15
N LEU A 320 -18.45 -26.58 12.58
CA LEU A 320 -19.23 -26.21 13.78
C LEU A 320 -20.73 -26.43 13.55
N ILE A 321 -21.20 -26.16 12.34
CA ILE A 321 -22.62 -26.38 11.97
C ILE A 321 -22.94 -27.87 12.01
N GLU A 322 -22.07 -28.72 11.47
CA GLU A 322 -22.26 -30.18 11.48
C GLU A 322 -22.26 -30.74 12.90
N GLU A 323 -21.37 -30.21 13.76
CA GLU A 323 -21.20 -30.73 15.12
C GLU A 323 -22.26 -30.20 16.11
N TYR A 324 -22.61 -28.93 15.99
CA TYR A 324 -23.44 -28.23 17.00
C TYR A 324 -24.77 -27.71 16.48
N GLY A 325 -24.96 -27.64 15.16
CA GLY A 325 -26.14 -27.05 14.55
C GLY A 325 -25.95 -25.57 14.18
N ALA A 326 -26.61 -25.16 13.12
CA ALA A 326 -26.49 -23.77 12.59
C ALA A 326 -27.00 -22.73 13.60
N ASP A 327 -28.10 -23.02 14.28
CA ASP A 327 -28.69 -22.06 15.22
C ASP A 327 -27.82 -21.85 16.46
N ALA A 328 -27.16 -22.92 16.94
CA ALA A 328 -26.21 -22.83 18.04
C ALA A 328 -25.03 -21.88 17.68
N LEU A 329 -24.48 -22.05 16.47
CA LEU A 329 -23.39 -21.19 16.01
C LEU A 329 -23.85 -19.73 15.83
N ARG A 330 -24.98 -19.52 15.16
CA ARG A 330 -25.56 -18.18 14.95
C ARG A 330 -25.85 -17.48 16.28
N PHE A 331 -26.49 -18.18 17.20
CA PHE A 331 -26.80 -17.65 18.52
C PHE A 331 -25.51 -17.29 19.27
N THR A 332 -24.50 -18.17 19.24
CA THR A 332 -23.20 -17.93 19.87
C THR A 332 -22.59 -16.61 19.39
N LEU A 333 -22.51 -16.44 18.05
CA LEU A 333 -21.89 -15.26 17.46
C LEU A 333 -22.63 -13.97 17.85
N ILE A 334 -23.96 -14.01 17.83
CA ILE A 334 -24.78 -12.84 18.19
C ILE A 334 -24.68 -12.55 19.70
N ALA A 335 -24.81 -13.57 20.54
CA ALA A 335 -24.76 -13.41 22.00
C ALA A 335 -23.40 -12.88 22.49
N MET A 336 -22.32 -13.25 21.79
CA MET A 336 -20.97 -12.82 22.15
C MET A 336 -20.58 -11.48 21.48
N SER A 337 -21.34 -11.03 20.48
CA SER A 337 -21.06 -9.77 19.78
C SER A 337 -21.39 -8.58 20.67
N SER A 338 -20.35 -7.84 21.03
CA SER A 338 -20.54 -6.53 21.65
C SER A 338 -19.84 -5.48 20.79
N PRO A 339 -20.42 -4.29 20.63
CA PRO A 339 -19.81 -3.27 19.78
C PRO A 339 -18.38 -2.94 20.21
N GLY A 340 -17.45 -3.04 19.26
CA GLY A 340 -16.05 -2.67 19.46
C GLY A 340 -15.17 -3.73 20.11
N ARG A 341 -15.66 -4.96 20.32
CA ARG A 341 -14.86 -6.05 20.90
C ARG A 341 -14.87 -7.28 20.00
N ASP A 342 -13.70 -7.88 19.79
CA ASP A 342 -13.58 -9.11 19.01
C ASP A 342 -14.18 -10.30 19.74
N VAL A 343 -14.78 -11.22 18.99
CA VAL A 343 -15.38 -12.46 19.50
C VAL A 343 -14.29 -13.54 19.55
N LYS A 344 -13.99 -14.04 20.75
CA LYS A 344 -13.10 -15.20 20.93
C LYS A 344 -13.94 -16.47 20.80
N LEU A 345 -13.87 -17.11 19.65
CA LEU A 345 -14.68 -18.29 19.35
C LEU A 345 -13.99 -19.56 19.88
N ALA A 346 -14.70 -20.29 20.71
CA ALA A 346 -14.27 -21.60 21.23
C ALA A 346 -15.42 -22.60 21.06
N LYS A 347 -15.10 -23.86 20.76
CA LYS A 347 -16.08 -24.93 20.55
C LYS A 347 -16.98 -25.12 21.77
N GLU A 348 -16.41 -25.04 22.95
CA GLU A 348 -17.14 -25.19 24.24
C GLU A 348 -18.25 -24.16 24.40
N ARG A 349 -18.04 -22.94 23.89
CA ARG A 349 -19.06 -21.88 23.93
C ARG A 349 -20.23 -22.20 23.01
N VAL A 350 -19.92 -22.71 21.80
CA VAL A 350 -20.95 -23.12 20.83
C VAL A 350 -21.78 -24.26 21.42
N ASN A 351 -21.12 -25.24 22.03
CA ASN A 351 -21.81 -26.34 22.72
C ASN A 351 -22.69 -25.85 23.88
N GLY A 352 -22.21 -24.91 24.67
CA GLY A 352 -22.99 -24.33 25.77
C GLY A 352 -24.29 -23.69 25.27
N TYR A 353 -24.21 -22.94 24.17
CA TYR A 353 -25.42 -22.34 23.56
C TYR A 353 -26.31 -23.37 22.88
N LYS A 354 -25.76 -24.47 22.34
CA LYS A 354 -26.56 -25.60 21.86
C LYS A 354 -27.43 -26.18 22.98
N ILE A 355 -26.80 -26.45 24.13
CA ILE A 355 -27.51 -26.99 25.34
C ILE A 355 -28.60 -26.01 25.79
N LEU A 356 -28.29 -24.71 25.76
CA LEU A 356 -29.26 -23.67 26.13
C LEU A 356 -30.49 -23.68 25.20
N LEU A 357 -30.26 -23.72 23.87
CA LEU A 357 -31.34 -23.76 22.89
C LEU A 357 -32.21 -25.02 23.03
N LEU A 358 -31.59 -26.17 23.28
CA LEU A 358 -32.32 -27.44 23.55
C LEU A 358 -33.24 -27.30 24.78
N LYS A 359 -32.79 -26.64 25.86
CA LYS A 359 -33.60 -26.41 27.04
C LYS A 359 -34.85 -25.57 26.77
N PHE A 360 -34.78 -24.68 25.79
CA PHE A 360 -35.90 -23.83 25.38
C PHE A 360 -36.76 -24.46 24.27
N GLY A 361 -36.43 -25.66 23.83
CA GLY A 361 -37.16 -26.34 22.74
C GLY A 361 -37.04 -25.66 21.38
N ILE A 362 -35.92 -24.97 21.14
CA ILE A 362 -35.69 -24.18 19.93
C ILE A 362 -34.81 -24.96 18.90
N PHE A 363 -34.58 -26.25 19.12
CA PHE A 363 -33.65 -27.02 18.31
C PHE A 363 -34.33 -28.17 17.58
#